data_95e653788ffccb6a1d71e81c7cb04c80
#
_entry.id   95e653788ffccb6a1d71e81c7cb04c80
#
_cell.length_a   1.000
_cell.length_b   1.000
_cell.length_c   1.000
_cell.angle_alpha   90.00
_cell.angle_beta   90.00
_cell.angle_gamma   90.00
#
_symmetry.space_group_name_H-M   'P 1'
#
loop_
_entity.id
_entity.type
_entity.pdbx_description
1 polymer ?
#
loop_
_entity_poly.entity_id
_entity_poly.type
_entity_poly.pdbx_seq_one_letter_code
_entity_poly.pdbx_strand_id
1 'polypeptide(L)' 'MRHLEDQLQKAIIQYWDFKYPKWTKRLHHSPNGGKRNAIEASKFKQMGVRAGFPDLILLIPNRFYPFCGIELKAKTG' A
#
# COMPACT_ATOMS: atom_id res chain seq x y z
N MET A 1 15.69 -6.76 -2.03
CA MET A 1 14.33 -7.30 -1.99
C MET A 1 13.30 -6.23 -1.79
N ARG A 2 13.46 -5.48 -0.71
CA ARG A 2 12.48 -4.45 -0.38
C ARG A 2 12.33 -3.39 -1.48
N HIS A 3 13.44 -2.95 -2.07
CA HIS A 3 13.34 -1.91 -3.10
C HIS A 3 12.65 -2.40 -4.37
N LEU A 4 12.65 -3.70 -4.63
CA LEU A 4 11.90 -4.25 -5.75
C LEU A 4 10.40 -4.11 -5.51
N GLU A 5 9.96 -4.33 -4.27
CA GLU A 5 8.56 -4.12 -3.92
C GLU A 5 8.20 -2.65 -3.99
N ASP A 6 9.12 -1.77 -3.57
CA ASP A 6 8.91 -0.32 -3.67
C ASP A 6 8.77 0.11 -5.12
N GLN A 7 9.62 -0.42 -6.01
CA GLN A 7 9.54 -0.12 -7.43
C GLN A 7 8.24 -0.61 -8.03
N LEU A 8 7.81 -1.80 -7.65
CA LEU A 8 6.54 -2.35 -8.11
C LEU A 8 5.38 -1.46 -7.65
N GLN A 9 5.40 -1.04 -6.41
CA GLN A 9 4.34 -0.18 -5.87
C GLN A 9 4.30 1.16 -6.62
N LYS A 10 5.45 1.77 -6.85
CA LYS A 10 5.50 3.03 -7.59
C LYS A 10 4.95 2.87 -9.00
N ALA A 11 5.29 1.77 -9.66
CA ALA A 11 4.79 1.50 -11.00
C ALA A 11 3.27 1.35 -11.01
N ILE A 12 2.72 0.67 -10.01
CA ILE A 12 1.28 0.49 -9.90
C ILE A 12 0.58 1.83 -9.67
N ILE A 13 1.13 2.66 -8.79
CA ILE A 13 0.56 3.98 -8.53
C ILE A 13 0.59 4.84 -9.79
N GLN A 14 1.72 4.84 -10.51
CA GLN A 14 1.83 5.61 -11.74
C GLN A 14 0.84 5.14 -12.79
N TYR A 15 0.70 3.82 -12.93
CA TYR A 15 -0.26 3.26 -13.88
C TYR A 15 -1.68 3.67 -13.52
N TRP A 16 -2.03 3.58 -12.24
CA TRP A 16 -3.36 3.94 -11.77
C TRP A 16 -3.66 5.40 -12.05
N ASP A 17 -2.72 6.29 -11.70
CA ASP A 17 -2.91 7.72 -11.89
C ASP A 17 -3.04 8.08 -13.36
N PHE A 18 -2.31 7.39 -14.23
CA PHE A 18 -2.38 7.60 -15.66
C PHE A 18 -3.72 7.14 -16.22
N LYS A 19 -4.14 5.94 -15.83
CA LYS A 19 -5.33 5.33 -16.40
C LYS A 19 -6.63 5.89 -15.81
N TYR A 20 -6.60 6.26 -14.54
CA TYR A 20 -7.80 6.73 -13.85
C TYR A 20 -7.53 8.06 -13.15
N PRO A 21 -7.28 9.12 -13.91
CA PRO A 21 -6.89 10.40 -13.30
C PRO A 21 -7.94 11.01 -12.38
N LYS A 22 -9.20 10.67 -12.58
CA LYS A 22 -10.26 11.18 -11.71
C LYS A 22 -10.35 10.43 -10.38
N TRP A 23 -9.69 9.28 -10.28
CA TRP A 23 -9.81 8.40 -9.13
C TRP A 23 -8.46 8.14 -8.47
N THR A 24 -7.54 9.09 -8.57
CA THR A 24 -6.21 8.92 -8.00
C THR A 24 -6.27 8.67 -6.50
N LYS A 25 -7.17 9.34 -5.80
CA LYS A 25 -7.28 9.21 -4.35
C LYS A 25 -7.99 7.93 -3.90
N ARG A 26 -8.45 7.13 -4.84
CA ARG A 26 -9.09 5.85 -4.49
C ARG A 26 -8.10 4.73 -4.25
N LEU A 27 -6.87 4.89 -4.72
CA LEU A 27 -5.82 3.90 -4.47
C LEU A 27 -4.84 4.51 -3.48
N HIS A 28 -4.71 3.88 -2.32
CA HIS A 28 -3.99 4.48 -1.21
C HIS A 28 -2.94 3.52 -0.67
N HIS A 29 -1.78 4.04 -0.34
CA HIS A 29 -0.71 3.28 0.26
C HIS A 29 -0.83 3.32 1.78
N SER A 30 -0.67 2.15 2.40
CA SER A 30 -0.60 2.04 3.85
C SER A 30 0.87 1.96 4.26
N PRO A 31 1.35 2.87 5.08
CA PRO A 31 2.78 2.91 5.42
C PRO A 31 3.15 1.92 6.52
N ASN A 32 2.80 0.65 6.36
CA ASN A 32 3.08 -0.35 7.38
C ASN A 32 4.36 -1.14 7.12
N GLY A 33 5.02 -0.88 6.00
CA GLY A 33 6.31 -1.50 5.69
C GLY A 33 7.42 -0.49 5.73
N GLY A 34 8.59 -0.88 5.27
CA GLY A 34 9.69 0.04 5.13
C GLY A 34 10.60 0.05 6.35
N LYS A 35 11.76 0.62 6.14
CA LYS A 35 12.76 0.71 7.20
C LYS A 35 12.44 1.89 8.10
N ARG A 36 12.34 1.60 9.38
CA ARG A 36 12.15 2.63 10.40
C ARG A 36 12.98 2.27 11.61
N ASN A 37 13.48 3.28 12.31
CA ASN A 37 14.14 3.00 13.58
C ASN A 37 13.08 2.58 14.61
N ALA A 38 13.55 2.06 15.73
CA ALA A 38 12.65 1.52 16.74
C ALA A 38 11.69 2.56 17.30
N ILE A 39 12.16 3.80 17.42
CA ILE A 39 11.33 4.88 17.94
C ILE A 39 10.20 5.20 17.00
N GLU A 40 10.51 5.33 15.70
CA GLU A 40 9.49 5.60 14.70
C GLU A 40 8.49 4.46 14.58
N ALA A 41 9.00 3.22 14.60
CA ALA A 41 8.13 2.06 14.50
C ALA A 41 7.14 2.01 15.66
N SER A 42 7.63 2.28 16.86
CA SER A 42 6.79 2.30 18.06
C SER A 42 5.73 3.40 17.95
N LYS A 43 6.15 4.57 17.50
CA LYS A 43 5.23 5.71 17.35
C LYS A 43 4.11 5.41 16.34
N PHE A 44 4.47 4.84 15.18
CA PHE A 44 3.47 4.49 14.19
C PHE A 44 2.51 3.43 14.71
N LYS A 45 3.04 2.46 15.47
CA LYS A 45 2.20 1.42 16.04
C LYS A 45 1.19 2.02 17.03
N GLN A 46 1.63 2.96 17.85
CA GLN A 46 0.74 3.65 18.77
C GLN A 46 -0.32 4.46 18.06
N MET A 47 0.01 4.98 16.88
CA MET A 47 -0.91 5.76 16.07
C MET A 47 -1.86 4.90 15.25
N GLY A 48 -1.77 3.59 15.33
CA GLY A 48 -2.72 2.71 14.66
C GLY A 48 -2.20 1.99 13.44
N VAL A 49 -0.91 2.09 13.14
CA VAL A 49 -0.34 1.30 12.05
C VAL A 49 -0.24 -0.14 12.52
N ARG A 50 -0.87 -1.05 11.79
CA ARG A 50 -0.97 -2.46 12.19
C ARG A 50 -0.15 -3.33 11.25
N ALA A 51 0.62 -4.25 11.81
CA ALA A 51 1.31 -5.25 11.03
C ALA A 51 0.29 -6.14 10.32
N GLY A 52 0.62 -6.56 9.11
CA GLY A 52 -0.26 -7.42 8.34
C GLY A 52 -1.34 -6.70 7.57
N PHE A 53 -1.39 -5.39 7.66
CA PHE A 53 -2.33 -4.60 6.87
C PHE A 53 -1.87 -4.58 5.41
N PRO A 54 -2.79 -4.57 4.43
CA PRO A 54 -2.40 -4.56 3.02
C PRO A 54 -1.53 -3.36 2.63
N ASP A 55 -0.64 -3.55 1.67
CA ASP A 55 0.23 -2.48 1.19
C ASP A 55 -0.55 -1.36 0.52
N LEU A 56 -1.58 -1.71 -0.23
CA LEU A 56 -2.43 -0.76 -0.94
C LEU A 56 -3.88 -1.06 -0.65
N ILE A 57 -4.69 -0.02 -0.64
CA ILE A 57 -6.14 -0.16 -0.48
C ILE A 57 -6.81 0.55 -1.65
N LEU A 58 -7.64 -0.18 -2.36
CA LEU A 58 -8.45 0.37 -3.45
C LEU A 58 -9.85 0.66 -2.91
N LEU A 59 -10.19 1.93 -2.85
CA LEU A 59 -11.45 2.38 -2.28
C LEU A 59 -12.53 2.50 -3.35
N ILE A 60 -12.72 1.41 -4.07
CA ILE A 60 -13.78 1.29 -5.05
C ILE A 60 -14.57 0.04 -4.69
N PRO A 61 -15.86 0.17 -4.42
CA PRO A 61 -16.65 -1.00 -4.05
C PRO A 61 -16.84 -1.93 -5.25
N ASN A 62 -16.89 -3.20 -4.96
CA ASN A 62 -17.26 -4.18 -5.96
C ASN A 62 -18.57 -4.84 -5.54
N ARG A 63 -18.96 -5.87 -6.28
CA ARG A 63 -20.25 -6.52 -6.05
C ARG A 63 -20.39 -7.06 -4.61
N PHE A 64 -19.30 -7.48 -4.03
CA PHE A 64 -19.34 -8.18 -2.74
C PHE A 64 -18.76 -7.40 -1.57
N TYR A 65 -17.85 -6.46 -1.84
CA TYR A 65 -17.11 -5.79 -0.78
C TYR A 65 -17.01 -4.29 -1.04
N PRO A 66 -16.91 -3.48 0.03
CA PRO A 66 -16.81 -2.02 -0.12
C PRO A 66 -15.43 -1.55 -0.57
N PHE A 67 -14.40 -2.38 -0.45
CA PHE A 67 -13.04 -2.00 -0.84
C PHE A 67 -12.22 -3.26 -1.12
N CYS A 68 -11.01 -3.06 -1.61
CA CYS A 68 -10.10 -4.15 -1.91
C CYS A 68 -8.72 -3.86 -1.35
N GLY A 69 -8.14 -4.83 -0.65
CA GLY A 69 -6.77 -4.73 -0.16
C GLY A 69 -5.84 -5.44 -1.14
N ILE A 70 -4.68 -4.84 -1.36
CA ILE A 70 -3.70 -5.38 -2.31
C ILE A 70 -2.38 -5.57 -1.59
N GLU A 71 -1.89 -6.79 -1.59
CA GLU A 71 -0.61 -7.14 -1.01
C GLU A 71 0.41 -7.31 -2.13
N LEU A 72 1.56 -6.64 -2.00
CA LEU A 72 2.60 -6.70 -3.02
C LEU A 72 3.72 -7.62 -2.55
N LYS A 73 4.17 -8.48 -3.46
CA LYS A 73 5.26 -9.41 -3.18
C LYS A 73 6.27 -9.35 -4.30
N ALA A 74 7.55 -9.20 -3.95
CA ALA A 74 8.62 -9.43 -4.91
C ALA A 74 8.76 -10.93 -5.10
N LYS A 75 8.91 -11.35 -6.35
CA LYS A 75 8.95 -12.76 -6.67
C LYS A 75 10.20 -13.45 -6.14
N THR A 76 11.28 -12.73 -6.04
CA THR A 76 12.54 -13.27 -5.54
C THR A 76 12.50 -13.28 -4.03
N GLY A 77 12.33 -14.37 -3.50
CA GLY A 77 12.19 -14.38 -2.08
C GLY A 77 13.10 -15.23 -1.39
#